data_b43addce77b30488b089c21685208359
#
_entry.id   b43addce77b30488b089c21685208359
#
_cell.length_a   1.000
_cell.length_b   1.000
_cell.length_c   1.000
_cell.angle_alpha   90.00
_cell.angle_beta   90.00
_cell.angle_gamma   90.00
#
_symmetry.space_group_name_H-M   'P 1'
#
loop_
_entity.id
_entity.type
_entity.pdbx_description
1 polymer ?
#
loop_
_entity_poly.entity_id
_entity_poly.type
_entity_poly.pdbx_seq_one_letter_code
_entity_poly.pdbx_strand_id
1 'polypeptide(L)'
;MKNKICFVSLGSLPLLTSSQNISYAGGAELKQVLLIKELLKKDYPVSVVVHDEKASPLKKDFEDLILVTSFPSIQNVGFFKKFICLWKALKQADAEIYIQATYPPGIVALYCLLHRKKYIKWLSSDRTVLLEDVTQKTTWITKLSLYVDIKLASIIIGQNQYQKDMIQKKFRKKCVVIKNPFESPDDSANCATKKDHALLWIGTIRSLKQPELFLEIAGRFPQFKCIMIGGKTNSEMALYETVEKKSQSLSNLSFLGFVPHSKIQEYYEQSSVFVNTSVVEGFPNTFLEAWAHGVPVVSLTVDPDEIICNHKLGFHSKTIQQMMIDIESLLKHDGLRNEIASNGRKYIREHHDVKMVTNQFIELLSSLVK
;
A
#
# COMPACT_ATOMS: atom_id res chain seq x y z
N MET A 1 -4.09 -31.87 0.87
CA MET A 1 -4.44 -30.92 -0.22
C MET A 1 -4.19 -29.51 0.27
N LYS A 2 -3.74 -28.59 -0.58
CA LYS A 2 -3.60 -27.16 -0.22
C LYS A 2 -4.98 -26.53 -0.15
N ASN A 3 -5.19 -25.64 0.82
CA ASN A 3 -6.48 -24.96 1.01
C ASN A 3 -6.78 -24.00 -0.13
N LYS A 4 -8.04 -23.90 -0.54
CA LYS A 4 -8.51 -22.90 -1.48
C LYS A 4 -8.54 -21.51 -0.80
N ILE A 5 -7.86 -20.55 -1.37
CA ILE A 5 -7.70 -19.19 -0.84
C ILE A 5 -8.40 -18.19 -1.75
N CYS A 6 -9.17 -17.28 -1.17
CA CYS A 6 -9.79 -16.18 -1.91
C CYS A 6 -9.30 -14.83 -1.37
N PHE A 7 -8.71 -14.01 -2.21
CA PHE A 7 -8.44 -12.61 -1.92
C PHE A 7 -9.62 -11.74 -2.36
N VAL A 8 -10.18 -10.97 -1.45
CA VAL A 8 -11.19 -9.95 -1.77
C VAL A 8 -10.48 -8.62 -1.95
N SER A 9 -10.09 -8.33 -3.18
CA SER A 9 -9.22 -7.22 -3.55
C SER A 9 -9.80 -6.47 -4.74
N LEU A 10 -10.88 -5.74 -4.49
CA LEU A 10 -11.75 -5.17 -5.53
C LEU A 10 -11.00 -4.30 -6.55
N GLY A 11 -9.99 -3.54 -6.11
CA GLY A 11 -9.19 -2.65 -6.96
C GLY A 11 -7.97 -3.29 -7.63
N SER A 12 -7.76 -4.61 -7.53
CA SER A 12 -6.52 -5.25 -8.02
C SER A 12 -6.52 -5.61 -9.51
N LEU A 13 -7.67 -5.55 -10.19
CA LEU A 13 -7.80 -5.94 -11.61
C LEU A 13 -6.72 -5.31 -12.53
N PRO A 14 -6.39 -4.00 -12.43
CA PRO A 14 -5.37 -3.39 -13.27
C PRO A 14 -3.95 -3.94 -13.05
N LEU A 15 -3.67 -4.51 -11.89
CA LEU A 15 -2.38 -5.14 -11.59
C LEU A 15 -2.29 -6.56 -12.16
N LEU A 16 -3.42 -7.24 -12.31
CA LEU A 16 -3.54 -8.64 -12.74
C LEU A 16 -3.62 -8.79 -14.26
N THR A 17 -4.09 -7.76 -14.97
CA THR A 17 -4.38 -7.81 -16.41
C THR A 17 -3.39 -6.98 -17.24
N SER A 18 -3.35 -7.26 -18.54
CA SER A 18 -2.51 -6.56 -19.52
C SER A 18 -3.09 -5.23 -19.99
N SER A 19 -4.13 -4.70 -19.32
CA SER A 19 -4.79 -3.45 -19.70
C SER A 19 -3.83 -2.26 -19.67
N GLN A 20 -3.83 -1.47 -20.75
CA GLN A 20 -3.10 -0.19 -20.81
C GLN A 20 -3.86 0.94 -20.06
N ASN A 21 -5.17 0.78 -19.86
CA ASN A 21 -5.98 1.72 -19.07
C ASN A 21 -5.87 1.40 -17.59
N ILE A 22 -4.73 1.73 -17.01
CA ILE A 22 -4.45 1.49 -15.59
C ILE A 22 -5.20 2.54 -14.78
N SER A 23 -6.35 2.15 -14.23
CA SER A 23 -6.93 2.85 -13.10
C SER A 23 -6.04 2.63 -11.87
N TYR A 24 -6.07 3.57 -10.95
CA TYR A 24 -5.28 3.56 -9.73
C TYR A 24 -5.45 2.24 -8.95
N ALA A 25 -4.34 1.57 -8.65
CA ALA A 25 -4.26 0.49 -7.68
C ALA A 25 -3.48 0.98 -6.45
N GLY A 26 -4.01 0.75 -5.27
CA GLY A 26 -3.38 1.18 -4.01
C GLY A 26 -2.29 0.22 -3.52
N GLY A 27 -1.54 0.64 -2.52
CA GLY A 27 -0.52 -0.22 -1.90
C GLY A 27 -1.07 -1.48 -1.23
N ALA A 28 -2.34 -1.45 -0.81
CA ALA A 28 -3.00 -2.63 -0.24
C ALA A 28 -3.31 -3.70 -1.29
N GLU A 29 -3.65 -3.29 -2.50
CA GLU A 29 -3.84 -4.16 -3.66
C GLU A 29 -2.52 -4.74 -4.13
N LEU A 30 -1.48 -3.91 -4.24
CA LEU A 30 -0.15 -4.33 -4.68
C LEU A 30 0.41 -5.46 -3.81
N LYS A 31 0.38 -5.32 -2.48
CA LYS A 31 0.88 -6.37 -1.57
C LYS A 31 0.13 -7.70 -1.71
N GLN A 32 -1.19 -7.64 -1.96
CA GLN A 32 -1.99 -8.85 -2.18
C GLN A 32 -1.63 -9.52 -3.51
N VAL A 33 -1.44 -8.74 -4.57
CA VAL A 33 -1.05 -9.26 -5.89
C VAL A 33 0.32 -9.92 -5.86
N LEU A 34 1.29 -9.36 -5.12
CA LEU A 34 2.61 -9.98 -4.94
C LEU A 34 2.50 -11.34 -4.23
N LEU A 35 1.66 -11.45 -3.19
CA LEU A 35 1.41 -12.73 -2.53
C LEU A 35 0.68 -13.72 -3.42
N ILE A 36 -0.33 -13.28 -4.17
CA ILE A 36 -1.06 -14.13 -5.13
C ILE A 36 -0.08 -14.75 -6.11
N LYS A 37 0.81 -13.93 -6.71
CA LYS A 37 1.85 -14.40 -7.63
C LYS A 37 2.71 -15.51 -7.02
N GLU A 38 3.20 -15.34 -5.80
CA GLU A 38 4.06 -16.32 -5.14
C GLU A 38 3.28 -17.57 -4.66
N LEU A 39 2.01 -17.42 -4.29
CA LEU A 39 1.16 -18.57 -3.94
C LEU A 39 0.85 -19.43 -5.16
N LEU A 40 0.58 -18.82 -6.33
CA LEU A 40 0.40 -19.56 -7.59
C LEU A 40 1.66 -20.34 -7.98
N LYS A 41 2.86 -19.74 -7.91
CA LYS A 41 4.14 -20.43 -8.12
C LYS A 41 4.34 -21.64 -7.18
N LYS A 42 3.65 -21.65 -6.06
CA LYS A 42 3.65 -22.75 -5.10
C LYS A 42 2.40 -23.63 -5.21
N ASP A 43 1.71 -23.64 -6.35
CA ASP A 43 0.51 -24.43 -6.68
C ASP A 43 -0.61 -24.35 -5.63
N TYR A 44 -0.81 -23.18 -4.99
CA TYR A 44 -2.00 -22.94 -4.19
C TYR A 44 -3.18 -22.61 -5.09
N PRO A 45 -4.37 -23.20 -4.86
CA PRO A 45 -5.56 -22.82 -5.59
C PRO A 45 -6.04 -21.45 -5.07
N VAL A 46 -5.79 -20.39 -5.87
CA VAL A 46 -6.09 -19.01 -5.51
C VAL A 46 -7.20 -18.46 -6.38
N SER A 47 -8.18 -17.82 -5.76
CA SER A 47 -9.17 -16.97 -6.43
C SER A 47 -9.05 -15.52 -5.96
N VAL A 48 -9.47 -14.59 -6.80
CA VAL A 48 -9.56 -13.17 -6.44
C VAL A 48 -10.90 -12.60 -6.83
N VAL A 49 -11.53 -11.88 -5.90
CA VAL A 49 -12.75 -11.13 -6.15
C VAL A 49 -12.38 -9.68 -6.46
N VAL A 50 -12.75 -9.23 -7.65
CA VAL A 50 -12.47 -7.88 -8.17
C VAL A 50 -13.75 -7.14 -8.54
N HIS A 51 -13.63 -5.84 -8.87
CA HIS A 51 -14.72 -5.11 -9.50
C HIS A 51 -15.09 -5.70 -10.87
N ASP A 52 -16.37 -5.61 -11.23
CA ASP A 52 -16.87 -5.99 -12.55
C ASP A 52 -16.55 -4.88 -13.57
N GLU A 53 -15.38 -5.00 -14.18
CA GLU A 53 -14.88 -4.10 -15.22
C GLU A 53 -14.53 -4.92 -16.46
N LYS A 54 -14.46 -4.26 -17.63
CA LYS A 54 -14.00 -4.93 -18.86
C LYS A 54 -12.56 -5.41 -18.62
N ALA A 55 -12.41 -6.70 -18.41
CA ALA A 55 -11.13 -7.31 -18.18
C ALA A 55 -10.38 -7.52 -19.50
N SER A 56 -9.14 -7.05 -19.56
CA SER A 56 -8.14 -7.53 -20.50
C SER A 56 -7.64 -8.92 -20.06
N PRO A 57 -6.98 -9.69 -20.93
CA PRO A 57 -6.40 -10.97 -20.57
C PRO A 57 -5.49 -10.85 -19.33
N LEU A 58 -5.49 -11.87 -18.48
CA LEU A 58 -4.57 -11.95 -17.35
C LEU A 58 -3.12 -11.94 -17.85
N LYS A 59 -2.23 -11.36 -17.05
CA LYS A 59 -0.79 -11.46 -17.28
C LYS A 59 -0.34 -12.90 -17.09
N LYS A 60 0.74 -13.30 -17.75
CA LYS A 60 1.30 -14.65 -17.73
C LYS A 60 1.48 -15.20 -16.29
N ASP A 61 1.92 -14.37 -15.37
CA ASP A 61 2.14 -14.77 -13.97
C ASP A 61 0.85 -15.14 -13.21
N PHE A 62 -0.33 -14.93 -13.81
CA PHE A 62 -1.66 -15.13 -13.21
C PHE A 62 -2.59 -16.02 -14.03
N GLU A 63 -2.06 -16.80 -14.99
CA GLU A 63 -2.89 -17.66 -15.85
C GLU A 63 -3.71 -18.68 -15.05
N ASP A 64 -3.18 -19.21 -13.94
CA ASP A 64 -3.86 -20.16 -13.07
C ASP A 64 -4.77 -19.50 -12.02
N LEU A 65 -4.90 -18.18 -12.04
CA LEU A 65 -5.74 -17.42 -11.10
C LEU A 65 -7.21 -17.51 -11.47
N ILE A 66 -8.06 -17.86 -10.51
CA ILE A 66 -9.51 -17.83 -10.68
C ILE A 66 -10.00 -16.41 -10.43
N LEU A 67 -10.33 -15.69 -11.52
CA LEU A 67 -10.89 -14.35 -11.44
C LEU A 67 -12.41 -14.39 -11.25
N VAL A 68 -12.91 -13.72 -10.20
CA VAL A 68 -14.34 -13.60 -9.90
C VAL A 68 -14.72 -12.12 -9.87
N THR A 69 -15.73 -11.73 -10.62
CA THR A 69 -16.21 -10.36 -10.65
C THR A 69 -17.36 -10.13 -9.67
N SER A 70 -17.48 -8.94 -9.09
CA SER A 70 -18.50 -8.58 -8.11
C SER A 70 -19.47 -7.51 -8.61
N PHE A 71 -19.15 -6.24 -8.46
CA PHE A 71 -19.94 -5.09 -8.89
C PHE A 71 -19.05 -4.01 -9.53
N PRO A 72 -19.58 -3.18 -10.46
CA PRO A 72 -18.78 -2.14 -11.14
C PRO A 72 -18.23 -1.08 -10.17
N SER A 73 -17.00 -0.62 -10.39
CA SER A 73 -16.35 0.42 -9.55
C SER A 73 -16.94 1.82 -9.79
N ILE A 74 -17.37 2.11 -11.02
CA ILE A 74 -17.71 3.47 -11.50
C ILE A 74 -19.17 3.82 -11.28
N GLN A 75 -20.07 2.84 -11.13
CA GLN A 75 -21.50 3.09 -10.98
C GLN A 75 -21.91 3.32 -9.53
N ASN A 76 -22.84 4.26 -9.33
CA ASN A 76 -23.50 4.50 -8.05
C ASN A 76 -24.42 3.33 -7.69
N VAL A 77 -23.83 2.20 -7.37
CA VAL A 77 -24.51 0.97 -6.99
C VAL A 77 -24.99 1.10 -5.54
N GLY A 78 -26.29 1.01 -5.30
CA GLY A 78 -26.86 1.06 -3.96
C GLY A 78 -26.32 -0.07 -3.05
N PHE A 79 -26.30 0.17 -1.75
CA PHE A 79 -25.72 -0.73 -0.74
C PHE A 79 -26.23 -2.18 -0.87
N PHE A 80 -27.53 -2.40 -0.99
CA PHE A 80 -28.12 -3.75 -1.12
C PHE A 80 -27.63 -4.48 -2.37
N LYS A 81 -27.50 -3.78 -3.50
CA LYS A 81 -26.99 -4.38 -4.72
C LYS A 81 -25.51 -4.74 -4.59
N LYS A 82 -24.69 -3.88 -3.97
CA LYS A 82 -23.29 -4.19 -3.64
C LYS A 82 -23.19 -5.44 -2.75
N PHE A 83 -24.02 -5.51 -1.73
CA PHE A 83 -24.09 -6.66 -0.82
C PHE A 83 -24.39 -7.96 -1.57
N ILE A 84 -25.48 -7.98 -2.37
CA ILE A 84 -25.90 -9.16 -3.13
C ILE A 84 -24.83 -9.60 -4.13
N CYS A 85 -24.27 -8.66 -4.90
CA CYS A 85 -23.23 -8.98 -5.88
C CYS A 85 -21.97 -9.54 -5.22
N LEU A 86 -21.50 -8.91 -4.13
CA LEU A 86 -20.33 -9.41 -3.42
C LEU A 86 -20.61 -10.78 -2.79
N TRP A 87 -21.79 -10.99 -2.22
CA TRP A 87 -22.20 -12.29 -1.67
C TRP A 87 -22.17 -13.41 -2.71
N LYS A 88 -22.70 -13.14 -3.92
CA LYS A 88 -22.65 -14.08 -5.04
C LYS A 88 -21.22 -14.37 -5.48
N ALA A 89 -20.38 -13.34 -5.56
CA ALA A 89 -18.97 -13.49 -5.91
C ALA A 89 -18.20 -14.35 -4.89
N LEU A 90 -18.44 -14.13 -3.58
CA LEU A 90 -17.84 -14.95 -2.52
C LEU A 90 -18.28 -16.42 -2.64
N LYS A 91 -19.56 -16.67 -2.96
CA LYS A 91 -20.07 -18.03 -3.19
C LYS A 91 -19.44 -18.68 -4.42
N GLN A 92 -19.25 -17.93 -5.50
CA GLN A 92 -18.62 -18.39 -6.74
C GLN A 92 -17.14 -18.70 -6.52
N ALA A 93 -16.42 -17.92 -5.71
CA ALA A 93 -15.02 -18.17 -5.37
C ALA A 93 -14.79 -19.50 -4.65
N ASP A 94 -15.79 -19.99 -3.94
CA ASP A 94 -15.81 -21.29 -3.24
C ASP A 94 -14.51 -21.63 -2.50
N ALA A 95 -14.01 -20.70 -1.72
CA ALA A 95 -12.78 -20.85 -0.97
C ALA A 95 -13.02 -21.32 0.47
N GLU A 96 -11.98 -21.81 1.12
CA GLU A 96 -11.97 -22.19 2.54
C GLU A 96 -11.52 -21.01 3.41
N ILE A 97 -10.63 -20.18 2.87
CA ILE A 97 -10.05 -19.02 3.54
C ILE A 97 -10.27 -17.78 2.68
N TYR A 98 -10.86 -16.75 3.28
CA TYR A 98 -11.07 -15.45 2.64
C TYR A 98 -10.20 -14.39 3.30
N ILE A 99 -9.56 -13.56 2.49
CA ILE A 99 -8.61 -12.53 2.93
C ILE A 99 -9.06 -11.19 2.39
N GLN A 100 -9.15 -10.19 3.26
CA GLN A 100 -9.53 -8.84 2.86
C GLN A 100 -8.66 -7.80 3.54
N ALA A 101 -8.11 -6.86 2.75
CA ALA A 101 -7.35 -5.72 3.25
C ALA A 101 -8.12 -4.40 3.18
N THR A 102 -9.00 -4.25 2.18
CA THR A 102 -9.69 -3.00 1.84
C THR A 102 -11.20 -3.06 2.04
N TYR A 103 -11.91 -2.07 1.53
CA TYR A 103 -13.37 -1.92 1.55
C TYR A 103 -14.07 -3.01 0.68
N PRO A 104 -15.34 -3.40 0.94
CA PRO A 104 -16.20 -2.94 2.03
C PRO A 104 -16.04 -3.77 3.32
N PRO A 105 -16.05 -3.15 4.52
CA PRO A 105 -15.93 -3.89 5.76
C PRO A 105 -17.22 -4.65 6.11
N GLY A 106 -17.08 -5.75 6.85
CA GLY A 106 -18.18 -6.49 7.46
C GLY A 106 -18.85 -7.55 6.58
N ILE A 107 -18.96 -7.34 5.26
CA ILE A 107 -19.71 -8.27 4.38
C ILE A 107 -19.00 -9.62 4.26
N VAL A 108 -17.68 -9.61 4.02
CA VAL A 108 -16.87 -10.83 3.90
C VAL A 108 -16.83 -11.57 5.23
N ALA A 109 -16.68 -10.86 6.33
CA ALA A 109 -16.69 -11.43 7.67
C ALA A 109 -18.02 -12.13 7.99
N LEU A 110 -19.15 -11.49 7.66
CA LEU A 110 -20.48 -12.08 7.85
C LEU A 110 -20.70 -13.31 6.97
N TYR A 111 -20.28 -13.25 5.70
CA TYR A 111 -20.35 -14.40 4.79
C TYR A 111 -19.58 -15.58 5.38
N CYS A 112 -18.34 -15.38 5.82
CA CYS A 112 -17.50 -16.43 6.37
C CYS A 112 -18.08 -17.03 7.64
N LEU A 113 -18.66 -16.21 8.53
CA LEU A 113 -19.33 -16.66 9.73
C LEU A 113 -20.49 -17.61 9.39
N LEU A 114 -21.39 -17.20 8.49
CA LEU A 114 -22.59 -17.96 8.13
C LEU A 114 -22.26 -19.27 7.37
N HIS A 115 -21.19 -19.28 6.61
CA HIS A 115 -20.75 -20.43 5.82
C HIS A 115 -19.62 -21.25 6.49
N ARG A 116 -19.28 -20.95 7.77
CA ARG A 116 -18.22 -21.64 8.53
C ARG A 116 -16.85 -21.61 7.81
N LYS A 117 -16.57 -20.54 7.08
CA LYS A 117 -15.29 -20.31 6.40
C LYS A 117 -14.32 -19.52 7.30
N LYS A 118 -13.01 -19.60 7.04
CA LYS A 118 -12.02 -18.79 7.77
C LYS A 118 -11.93 -17.40 7.13
N TYR A 119 -11.90 -16.37 7.98
CA TYR A 119 -11.73 -15.01 7.54
C TYR A 119 -10.48 -14.39 8.12
N ILE A 120 -9.62 -13.87 7.26
CA ILE A 120 -8.41 -13.13 7.61
C ILE A 120 -8.62 -11.65 7.28
N LYS A 121 -8.59 -10.80 8.32
CA LYS A 121 -8.52 -9.35 8.12
C LYS A 121 -7.07 -8.92 8.06
N TRP A 122 -6.65 -8.33 6.92
CA TRP A 122 -5.34 -7.71 6.79
C TRP A 122 -5.46 -6.20 6.93
N LEU A 123 -4.81 -5.63 7.91
CA LEU A 123 -4.85 -4.19 8.13
C LEU A 123 -4.00 -3.48 7.05
N SER A 124 -4.46 -2.32 6.59
CA SER A 124 -3.79 -1.52 5.56
C SER A 124 -3.48 -0.08 6.02
N SER A 125 -3.99 0.33 7.20
CA SER A 125 -3.77 1.64 7.78
C SER A 125 -3.94 1.58 9.29
N ASP A 126 -3.22 2.39 10.04
CA ASP A 126 -3.35 2.53 11.48
C ASP A 126 -4.73 3.09 11.89
N ARG A 127 -5.39 3.85 11.01
CA ARG A 127 -6.76 4.34 11.23
C ARG A 127 -7.78 3.21 11.38
N THR A 128 -7.56 2.06 10.75
CA THR A 128 -8.47 0.92 10.87
C THR A 128 -8.57 0.43 12.32
N VAL A 129 -7.49 0.45 13.10
CA VAL A 129 -7.51 0.05 14.52
C VAL A 129 -8.15 1.10 15.43
N LEU A 130 -8.33 2.32 14.92
CA LEU A 130 -9.08 3.39 15.57
C LEU A 130 -10.57 3.37 15.19
N LEU A 131 -10.99 2.45 14.31
CA LEU A 131 -12.33 2.38 13.70
C LEU A 131 -12.65 3.63 12.87
N GLU A 132 -11.66 4.14 12.18
CA GLU A 132 -11.79 5.28 11.28
C GLU A 132 -11.61 4.82 9.83
N ASP A 133 -12.51 5.29 8.95
CA ASP A 133 -12.34 5.09 7.51
C ASP A 133 -11.31 6.08 6.96
N VAL A 134 -10.41 5.58 6.10
CA VAL A 134 -9.37 6.39 5.47
C VAL A 134 -9.92 7.24 4.32
N THR A 135 -11.07 6.84 3.76
CA THR A 135 -11.58 7.39 2.50
C THR A 135 -12.76 8.36 2.66
N GLN A 136 -13.46 8.31 3.80
CA GLN A 136 -14.71 9.06 4.02
C GLN A 136 -14.82 9.57 5.45
N LYS A 137 -15.75 10.53 5.70
CA LYS A 137 -16.15 10.89 7.07
C LYS A 137 -16.69 9.64 7.76
N THR A 138 -16.04 9.21 8.82
CA THR A 138 -16.38 7.97 9.53
C THR A 138 -17.73 8.11 10.21
N THR A 139 -18.76 7.45 9.66
CA THR A 139 -20.08 7.39 10.27
C THR A 139 -20.14 6.29 11.34
N TRP A 140 -21.16 6.30 12.20
CA TRP A 140 -21.37 5.24 13.18
C TRP A 140 -21.56 3.85 12.51
N ILE A 141 -22.18 3.82 11.33
CA ILE A 141 -22.37 2.58 10.55
C ILE A 141 -21.03 2.04 10.09
N THR A 142 -20.14 2.91 9.59
CA THR A 142 -18.78 2.52 9.19
C THR A 142 -17.99 1.99 10.39
N LYS A 143 -18.08 2.66 11.55
CA LYS A 143 -17.42 2.19 12.79
C LYS A 143 -17.92 0.81 13.20
N LEU A 144 -19.24 0.61 13.15
CA LEU A 144 -19.85 -0.69 13.47
C LEU A 144 -19.41 -1.78 12.49
N SER A 145 -19.39 -1.48 11.19
CA SER A 145 -18.95 -2.42 10.16
C SER A 145 -17.48 -2.81 10.34
N LEU A 146 -16.59 -1.86 10.64
CA LEU A 146 -15.18 -2.12 10.94
C LEU A 146 -15.02 -2.93 12.23
N TYR A 147 -15.83 -2.63 13.25
CA TYR A 147 -15.84 -3.40 14.49
C TYR A 147 -16.24 -4.86 14.25
N VAL A 148 -17.31 -5.09 13.49
CA VAL A 148 -17.78 -6.43 13.09
C VAL A 148 -16.71 -7.16 12.30
N ASP A 149 -16.08 -6.48 11.35
CA ASP A 149 -14.99 -7.01 10.52
C ASP A 149 -13.82 -7.53 11.37
N ILE A 150 -13.39 -6.75 12.36
CA ILE A 150 -12.33 -7.13 13.31
C ILE A 150 -12.78 -8.27 14.23
N LYS A 151 -14.00 -8.18 14.79
CA LYS A 151 -14.51 -9.16 15.77
C LYS A 151 -14.74 -10.53 15.16
N LEU A 152 -15.23 -10.61 13.94
CA LEU A 152 -15.51 -11.87 13.24
C LEU A 152 -14.28 -12.48 12.56
N ALA A 153 -13.18 -11.74 12.42
CA ALA A 153 -11.95 -12.28 11.85
C ALA A 153 -11.45 -13.50 12.65
N SER A 154 -11.10 -14.59 11.96
CA SER A 154 -10.44 -15.77 12.54
C SER A 154 -9.06 -15.39 13.07
N ILE A 155 -8.35 -14.56 12.31
CA ILE A 155 -7.09 -13.93 12.68
C ILE A 155 -6.96 -12.57 11.98
N ILE A 156 -6.16 -11.69 12.58
CA ILE A 156 -5.86 -10.37 12.02
C ILE A 156 -4.37 -10.33 11.68
N ILE A 157 -4.04 -9.80 10.49
CA ILE A 157 -2.68 -9.49 10.10
C ILE A 157 -2.47 -7.98 10.22
N GLY A 158 -1.52 -7.58 11.05
CA GLY A 158 -1.02 -6.21 11.15
C GLY A 158 0.24 -6.01 10.32
N GLN A 159 0.55 -4.78 9.97
CA GLN A 159 1.75 -4.40 9.23
C GLN A 159 2.89 -3.97 10.15
N ASN A 160 2.55 -3.57 11.38
CA ASN A 160 3.46 -3.05 12.40
C ASN A 160 3.03 -3.48 13.81
N GLN A 161 3.90 -3.28 14.78
CA GLN A 161 3.65 -3.65 16.17
C GLN A 161 2.53 -2.81 16.79
N TYR A 162 2.45 -1.52 16.44
CA TYR A 162 1.38 -0.63 16.91
C TYR A 162 -0.01 -1.21 16.59
N GLN A 163 -0.24 -1.65 15.35
CA GLN A 163 -1.51 -2.28 14.95
C GLN A 163 -1.79 -3.54 15.78
N LYS A 164 -0.79 -4.39 15.98
CA LYS A 164 -0.95 -5.61 16.78
C LYS A 164 -1.35 -5.28 18.22
N ASP A 165 -0.66 -4.36 18.86
CA ASP A 165 -0.92 -3.97 20.26
C ASP A 165 -2.31 -3.35 20.42
N MET A 166 -2.71 -2.49 19.47
CA MET A 166 -4.03 -1.88 19.47
C MET A 166 -5.15 -2.89 19.28
N ILE A 167 -4.97 -3.88 18.39
CA ILE A 167 -5.95 -4.97 18.20
C ILE A 167 -6.07 -5.82 19.46
N GLN A 168 -4.94 -6.18 20.07
CA GLN A 168 -4.93 -6.95 21.32
C GLN A 168 -5.60 -6.18 22.47
N LYS A 169 -5.23 -4.90 22.64
CA LYS A 169 -5.74 -4.04 23.72
C LYS A 169 -7.23 -3.73 23.57
N LYS A 170 -7.67 -3.28 22.39
CA LYS A 170 -9.06 -2.80 22.18
C LYS A 170 -10.04 -3.93 21.88
N PHE A 171 -9.62 -4.94 21.14
CA PHE A 171 -10.54 -5.96 20.62
C PHE A 171 -10.33 -7.33 21.25
N ARG A 172 -9.26 -7.53 22.03
CA ARG A 172 -8.88 -8.83 22.61
C ARG A 172 -8.84 -9.94 21.56
N LYS A 173 -8.31 -9.62 20.37
CA LYS A 173 -8.16 -10.54 19.23
C LYS A 173 -6.69 -10.85 18.97
N LYS A 174 -6.43 -12.07 18.48
CA LYS A 174 -5.09 -12.46 18.03
C LYS A 174 -4.74 -11.66 16.78
N CYS A 175 -3.60 -10.97 16.81
CA CYS A 175 -3.02 -10.26 15.67
C CYS A 175 -1.59 -10.71 15.48
N VAL A 176 -1.22 -11.03 14.24
CA VAL A 176 0.14 -11.41 13.85
C VAL A 176 0.68 -10.31 12.94
N VAL A 177 1.92 -9.90 13.17
CA VAL A 177 2.58 -8.96 12.24
C VAL A 177 3.19 -9.75 11.10
N ILE A 178 2.76 -9.44 9.87
CA ILE A 178 3.38 -9.88 8.63
C ILE A 178 3.74 -8.64 7.84
N LYS A 179 5.02 -8.49 7.53
CA LYS A 179 5.54 -7.35 6.77
C LYS A 179 4.93 -7.30 5.37
N ASN A 180 4.92 -6.12 4.74
CA ASN A 180 4.49 -6.02 3.35
C ASN A 180 5.50 -6.75 2.46
N PRO A 181 5.06 -7.65 1.56
CA PRO A 181 5.95 -8.28 0.59
C PRO A 181 6.46 -7.25 -0.41
N PHE A 182 7.71 -7.41 -0.79
CA PHE A 182 8.34 -6.58 -1.81
C PHE A 182 9.19 -7.43 -2.75
N GLU A 183 9.07 -7.21 -4.06
CA GLU A 183 9.90 -7.84 -5.08
C GLU A 183 11.07 -6.89 -5.39
N SER A 184 12.25 -7.20 -4.84
CA SER A 184 13.43 -6.36 -5.07
C SER A 184 13.82 -6.39 -6.55
N PRO A 185 14.24 -5.23 -7.13
CA PRO A 185 14.89 -5.23 -8.43
C PRO A 185 16.11 -6.16 -8.41
N ASP A 186 16.43 -6.77 -9.55
CA ASP A 186 17.62 -7.60 -9.68
C ASP A 186 18.88 -6.80 -9.32
N ASP A 187 19.79 -7.40 -8.56
CA ASP A 187 21.07 -6.79 -8.14
C ASP A 187 21.95 -6.32 -9.32
N SER A 188 21.66 -6.78 -10.55
CA SER A 188 22.29 -6.34 -11.77
C SER A 188 21.95 -4.90 -12.20
N ALA A 189 20.86 -4.36 -11.69
CA ALA A 189 20.54 -2.94 -11.80
C ALA A 189 21.38 -2.13 -10.79
N ASN A 190 22.71 -2.30 -10.84
CA ASN A 190 23.67 -1.44 -10.15
C ASN A 190 23.52 -0.02 -10.70
N CYS A 191 22.57 0.72 -10.17
CA CYS A 191 22.28 2.07 -10.57
C CYS A 191 23.39 3.00 -10.07
N ALA A 192 24.54 2.93 -10.71
CA ALA A 192 25.55 3.98 -10.70
C ALA A 192 25.14 5.14 -11.63
N THR A 193 23.83 5.32 -11.89
CA THR A 193 23.35 6.49 -12.57
C THR A 193 23.53 7.69 -11.65
N LYS A 194 24.22 8.73 -12.15
CA LYS A 194 24.29 10.03 -11.46
C LYS A 194 22.86 10.44 -11.13
N LYS A 195 22.52 10.43 -9.84
CA LYS A 195 21.23 10.93 -9.37
C LYS A 195 21.20 12.43 -9.59
N ASP A 196 20.13 12.93 -10.19
CA ASP A 196 19.94 14.36 -10.52
C ASP A 196 19.73 15.25 -9.29
N HIS A 197 20.05 14.77 -8.08
CA HIS A 197 19.75 15.45 -6.80
C HIS A 197 18.28 15.90 -6.68
N ALA A 198 17.37 15.13 -7.28
CA ALA A 198 15.96 15.45 -7.22
C ALA A 198 15.33 15.02 -5.89
N LEU A 199 14.38 15.83 -5.42
CA LEU A 199 13.45 15.46 -4.35
C LEU A 199 12.23 14.81 -4.97
N LEU A 200 11.79 13.67 -4.42
CA LEU A 200 10.66 12.90 -4.92
C LEU A 200 9.56 12.80 -3.87
N TRP A 201 8.35 13.10 -4.26
CA TRP A 201 7.14 12.84 -3.50
C TRP A 201 6.18 11.99 -4.33
N ILE A 202 5.68 10.89 -3.75
CA ILE A 202 4.70 10.00 -4.40
C ILE A 202 3.58 9.71 -3.44
N GLY A 203 2.35 9.96 -3.87
CA GLY A 203 1.16 9.65 -3.10
C GLY A 203 -0.11 10.09 -3.81
N THR A 204 -1.25 9.48 -3.48
CA THR A 204 -2.54 10.01 -3.93
C THR A 204 -2.74 11.40 -3.33
N ILE A 205 -3.22 12.37 -4.11
CA ILE A 205 -3.49 13.71 -3.61
C ILE A 205 -4.67 13.66 -2.65
N ARG A 206 -4.34 13.68 -1.35
CA ARG A 206 -5.28 13.64 -0.23
C ARG A 206 -4.77 14.49 0.93
N SER A 207 -5.66 15.06 1.70
CA SER A 207 -5.34 15.85 2.90
C SER A 207 -4.46 15.09 3.90
N LEU A 208 -4.66 13.78 4.05
CA LEU A 208 -3.82 12.92 4.89
C LEU A 208 -2.36 12.81 4.43
N LYS A 209 -2.09 13.04 3.16
CA LYS A 209 -0.75 13.01 2.57
C LYS A 209 -0.05 14.36 2.61
N GLN A 210 -0.78 15.42 2.98
CA GLN A 210 -0.30 16.79 3.06
C GLN A 210 0.56 17.22 1.85
N PRO A 211 0.04 17.10 0.60
CA PRO A 211 0.80 17.41 -0.61
C PRO A 211 1.27 18.86 -0.66
N GLU A 212 0.54 19.78 -0.01
CA GLU A 212 0.88 21.21 0.03
C GLU A 212 2.19 21.49 0.78
N LEU A 213 2.56 20.65 1.78
CA LEU A 213 3.86 20.77 2.44
C LEU A 213 5.02 20.44 1.49
N PHE A 214 4.82 19.53 0.53
CA PHE A 214 5.86 19.29 -0.46
C PHE A 214 6.03 20.48 -1.43
N LEU A 215 4.96 21.22 -1.73
CA LEU A 215 5.06 22.47 -2.49
C LEU A 215 5.87 23.53 -1.73
N GLU A 216 5.66 23.63 -0.41
CA GLU A 216 6.44 24.52 0.46
C GLU A 216 7.93 24.13 0.47
N ILE A 217 8.23 22.81 0.60
CA ILE A 217 9.59 22.28 0.52
C ILE A 217 10.22 22.62 -0.84
N ALA A 218 9.52 22.42 -1.95
CA ALA A 218 10.02 22.74 -3.29
C ALA A 218 10.35 24.21 -3.44
N GLY A 219 9.51 25.11 -2.91
CA GLY A 219 9.77 26.55 -2.89
C GLY A 219 11.00 26.95 -2.04
N ARG A 220 11.33 26.16 -1.00
CA ARG A 220 12.52 26.39 -0.16
C ARG A 220 13.82 25.95 -0.82
N PHE A 221 13.74 25.01 -1.74
CA PHE A 221 14.92 24.44 -2.44
C PHE A 221 14.89 24.73 -3.96
N PRO A 222 14.83 25.99 -4.41
CA PRO A 222 14.64 26.33 -5.83
C PRO A 222 15.78 25.86 -6.73
N GLN A 223 16.95 25.59 -6.16
CA GLN A 223 18.13 25.07 -6.88
C GLN A 223 18.09 23.56 -7.15
N PHE A 224 17.14 22.84 -6.55
CA PHE A 224 17.02 21.39 -6.74
C PHE A 224 15.74 21.05 -7.50
N LYS A 225 15.83 20.08 -8.37
CA LYS A 225 14.67 19.52 -9.08
C LYS A 225 13.74 18.82 -8.08
N CYS A 226 12.46 19.11 -8.16
CA CYS A 226 11.42 18.46 -7.38
C CYS A 226 10.46 17.73 -8.32
N ILE A 227 10.12 16.48 -7.97
CA ILE A 227 9.21 15.64 -8.74
C ILE A 227 8.05 15.24 -7.82
N MET A 228 6.84 15.54 -8.24
CA MET A 228 5.62 15.21 -7.51
C MET A 228 4.74 14.31 -8.37
N ILE A 229 4.46 13.11 -7.88
CA ILE A 229 3.60 12.12 -8.54
C ILE A 229 2.38 11.86 -7.66
N GLY A 230 1.18 12.12 -8.19
CA GLY A 230 -0.02 11.89 -7.40
C GLY A 230 -1.30 11.96 -8.23
N GLY A 231 -2.08 10.88 -8.19
CA GLY A 231 -3.39 10.83 -8.84
C GLY A 231 -4.48 11.54 -8.02
N LYS A 232 -5.51 11.96 -8.72
CA LYS A 232 -6.72 12.56 -8.14
C LYS A 232 -7.61 11.51 -7.46
N THR A 233 -8.40 11.93 -6.48
CA THR A 233 -9.49 11.15 -5.90
C THR A 233 -10.80 11.90 -6.02
N ASN A 234 -11.90 11.18 -6.25
CA ASN A 234 -13.22 11.81 -6.36
C ASN A 234 -13.64 12.54 -5.07
N SER A 235 -13.13 12.13 -3.92
CA SER A 235 -13.45 12.74 -2.63
C SER A 235 -12.71 14.06 -2.34
N GLU A 236 -11.60 14.35 -3.05
CA GLU A 236 -10.73 15.50 -2.76
C GLU A 236 -10.26 16.19 -4.05
N MET A 237 -11.16 16.35 -5.03
CA MET A 237 -10.86 17.01 -6.31
C MET A 237 -10.38 18.45 -6.14
N ALA A 238 -11.00 19.24 -5.25
CA ALA A 238 -10.60 20.62 -5.00
C ALA A 238 -9.15 20.73 -4.49
N LEU A 239 -8.69 19.78 -3.68
CA LEU A 239 -7.30 19.72 -3.24
C LEU A 239 -6.36 19.42 -4.42
N TYR A 240 -6.74 18.49 -5.30
CA TYR A 240 -5.97 18.18 -6.50
C TYR A 240 -5.79 19.42 -7.38
N GLU A 241 -6.87 20.13 -7.70
CA GLU A 241 -6.84 21.36 -8.51
C GLU A 241 -5.99 22.46 -7.85
N THR A 242 -6.06 22.57 -6.52
CA THR A 242 -5.24 23.52 -5.75
C THR A 242 -3.75 23.19 -5.87
N VAL A 243 -3.39 21.91 -5.69
CA VAL A 243 -2.00 21.43 -5.80
C VAL A 243 -1.48 21.63 -7.23
N GLU A 244 -2.26 21.25 -8.24
CA GLU A 244 -1.91 21.43 -9.65
C GLU A 244 -1.66 22.90 -9.99
N LYS A 245 -2.56 23.81 -9.58
CA LYS A 245 -2.40 25.25 -9.81
C LYS A 245 -1.17 25.83 -9.10
N LYS A 246 -0.97 25.48 -7.82
CA LYS A 246 0.20 25.96 -7.06
C LYS A 246 1.52 25.42 -7.63
N SER A 247 1.55 24.18 -8.12
CA SER A 247 2.76 23.60 -8.71
C SER A 247 3.27 24.36 -9.93
N GLN A 248 2.38 24.97 -10.72
CA GLN A 248 2.73 25.76 -11.90
C GLN A 248 3.54 27.03 -11.58
N SER A 249 3.47 27.54 -10.36
CA SER A 249 4.24 28.71 -9.92
C SER A 249 5.68 28.38 -9.48
N LEU A 250 6.04 27.10 -9.41
CA LEU A 250 7.35 26.63 -8.95
C LEU A 250 8.15 26.08 -10.15
N SER A 251 9.13 26.86 -10.63
CA SER A 251 9.93 26.52 -11.82
C SER A 251 10.77 25.26 -11.69
N ASN A 252 11.08 24.86 -10.45
CA ASN A 252 11.86 23.63 -10.14
C ASN A 252 11.00 22.40 -9.87
N LEU A 253 9.66 22.50 -9.89
CA LEU A 253 8.74 21.41 -9.59
C LEU A 253 8.05 20.88 -10.84
N SER A 254 8.16 19.56 -11.06
CA SER A 254 7.40 18.83 -12.05
C SER A 254 6.26 18.07 -11.37
N PHE A 255 5.01 18.55 -11.51
CA PHE A 255 3.82 17.80 -11.08
C PHE A 255 3.30 16.94 -12.23
N LEU A 256 3.39 15.61 -12.09
CA LEU A 256 3.12 14.65 -13.17
C LEU A 256 1.70 14.04 -13.13
N GLY A 257 0.92 14.38 -12.10
CA GLY A 257 -0.36 13.72 -11.90
C GLY A 257 -0.19 12.21 -11.65
N PHE A 258 -1.11 11.41 -12.17
CA PHE A 258 -1.04 9.95 -12.06
C PHE A 258 0.02 9.38 -13.00
N VAL A 259 0.93 8.58 -12.45
CA VAL A 259 1.91 7.78 -13.21
C VAL A 259 1.67 6.31 -12.91
N PRO A 260 1.57 5.43 -13.92
CA PRO A 260 1.44 3.99 -13.73
C PRO A 260 2.60 3.42 -12.91
N HIS A 261 2.31 2.45 -12.03
CA HIS A 261 3.31 1.86 -11.13
C HIS A 261 4.53 1.29 -11.89
N SER A 262 4.32 0.73 -13.08
CA SER A 262 5.40 0.21 -13.95
C SER A 262 6.40 1.27 -14.43
N LYS A 263 6.05 2.57 -14.35
CA LYS A 263 6.92 3.69 -14.74
C LYS A 263 7.48 4.46 -13.55
N ILE A 264 7.07 4.13 -12.32
CA ILE A 264 7.49 4.87 -11.12
C ILE A 264 8.98 4.63 -10.81
N GLN A 265 9.53 3.48 -11.16
CA GLN A 265 10.93 3.12 -10.95
C GLN A 265 11.89 4.20 -11.47
N GLU A 266 11.69 4.70 -12.68
CA GLU A 266 12.53 5.71 -13.32
C GLU A 266 12.67 6.99 -12.46
N TYR A 267 11.64 7.36 -11.72
CA TYR A 267 11.66 8.55 -10.85
C TYR A 267 12.43 8.30 -9.56
N TYR A 268 12.37 7.10 -8.99
CA TYR A 268 13.25 6.76 -7.86
C TYR A 268 14.72 6.76 -8.29
N GLU A 269 15.05 6.22 -9.47
CA GLU A 269 16.42 6.18 -9.99
C GLU A 269 17.01 7.58 -10.18
N GLN A 270 16.21 8.56 -10.58
CA GLN A 270 16.62 9.97 -10.75
C GLN A 270 16.68 10.74 -9.42
N SER A 271 16.18 10.20 -8.33
CA SER A 271 15.97 10.95 -7.09
C SER A 271 17.03 10.65 -6.04
N SER A 272 17.41 11.65 -5.28
CA SER A 272 18.35 11.55 -4.17
C SER A 272 17.68 11.47 -2.80
N VAL A 273 16.45 11.96 -2.68
CA VAL A 273 15.69 11.95 -1.42
C VAL A 273 14.21 11.71 -1.73
N PHE A 274 13.62 10.76 -1.03
CA PHE A 274 12.17 10.57 -1.01
C PHE A 274 11.56 11.30 0.19
N VAL A 275 10.59 12.17 -0.05
CA VAL A 275 9.94 12.99 0.97
C VAL A 275 8.55 12.46 1.25
N ASN A 276 8.26 12.16 2.51
CA ASN A 276 6.94 11.74 2.97
C ASN A 276 6.36 12.77 3.95
N THR A 277 5.26 13.40 3.55
CA THR A 277 4.55 14.39 4.35
C THR A 277 3.27 13.85 4.98
N SER A 278 3.01 12.54 4.89
CA SER A 278 1.79 11.90 5.40
C SER A 278 1.63 12.07 6.90
N VAL A 279 0.40 12.34 7.36
CA VAL A 279 0.06 12.38 8.80
C VAL A 279 0.04 10.99 9.42
N VAL A 280 -0.51 10.01 8.69
CA VAL A 280 -0.70 8.65 9.17
C VAL A 280 -0.66 7.64 8.02
N GLU A 281 -0.02 6.52 8.27
CA GLU A 281 0.02 5.33 7.38
C GLU A 281 -0.17 4.06 8.22
N GLY A 282 -0.18 2.91 7.56
CA GLY A 282 0.13 1.65 8.25
C GLY A 282 1.61 1.33 8.05
N PHE A 283 1.97 0.93 6.85
CA PHE A 283 3.35 0.80 6.38
C PHE A 283 3.41 1.28 4.91
N PRO A 284 4.07 2.42 4.63
CA PRO A 284 4.10 2.96 3.26
C PRO A 284 4.91 2.07 2.31
N ASN A 285 4.30 1.56 1.24
CA ASN A 285 5.04 0.81 0.21
C ASN A 285 6.06 1.71 -0.52
N THR A 286 5.79 3.00 -0.60
CA THR A 286 6.73 3.98 -1.16
C THR A 286 8.06 4.06 -0.42
N PHE A 287 8.09 3.68 0.88
CA PHE A 287 9.35 3.54 1.61
C PHE A 287 10.15 2.34 1.09
N LEU A 288 9.48 1.20 0.88
CA LEU A 288 10.13 0.01 0.32
C LEU A 288 10.69 0.29 -1.07
N GLU A 289 9.89 0.97 -1.90
CA GLU A 289 10.30 1.37 -3.25
C GLU A 289 11.52 2.30 -3.21
N ALA A 290 11.49 3.33 -2.35
CA ALA A 290 12.62 4.25 -2.18
C ALA A 290 13.90 3.52 -1.75
N TRP A 291 13.82 2.70 -0.70
CA TRP A 291 14.99 1.96 -0.19
C TRP A 291 15.53 0.93 -1.18
N ALA A 292 14.66 0.26 -1.94
CA ALA A 292 15.06 -0.68 -2.99
C ALA A 292 15.91 0.01 -4.07
N HIS A 293 15.57 1.24 -4.42
CA HIS A 293 16.30 2.06 -5.37
C HIS A 293 17.44 2.89 -4.72
N GLY A 294 17.73 2.60 -3.43
CA GLY A 294 18.78 3.31 -2.70
C GLY A 294 18.50 4.80 -2.51
N VAL A 295 17.26 5.16 -2.29
CA VAL A 295 16.82 6.53 -2.02
C VAL A 295 16.49 6.67 -0.53
N PRO A 296 17.22 7.50 0.23
CA PRO A 296 16.90 7.84 1.61
C PRO A 296 15.48 8.41 1.75
N VAL A 297 14.80 8.01 2.83
CA VAL A 297 13.47 8.53 3.18
C VAL A 297 13.59 9.64 4.20
N VAL A 298 12.98 10.79 3.95
CA VAL A 298 12.75 11.83 4.95
C VAL A 298 11.25 11.89 5.21
N SER A 299 10.85 11.47 6.40
CA SER A 299 9.45 11.37 6.80
C SER A 299 9.10 12.36 7.89
N LEU A 300 7.97 13.07 7.73
CA LEU A 300 7.55 14.08 8.68
C LEU A 300 7.05 13.47 9.98
N THR A 301 6.05 12.59 9.91
CA THR A 301 5.39 12.03 11.11
C THR A 301 5.32 10.50 11.11
N VAL A 302 5.59 9.85 9.99
CA VAL A 302 5.42 8.42 9.82
C VAL A 302 6.76 7.69 9.96
N ASP A 303 6.90 6.90 11.01
CA ASP A 303 8.01 5.96 11.20
C ASP A 303 7.48 4.68 11.87
N PRO A 304 6.93 3.72 11.09
CA PRO A 304 6.34 2.51 11.64
C PRO A 304 7.39 1.69 12.40
N ASP A 305 7.12 1.37 13.68
CA ASP A 305 8.03 0.63 14.55
C ASP A 305 9.44 1.27 14.68
N GLU A 306 9.54 2.60 14.47
CA GLU A 306 10.81 3.37 14.51
C GLU A 306 11.90 2.83 13.58
N ILE A 307 11.50 2.22 12.44
CA ILE A 307 12.45 1.54 11.54
C ILE A 307 13.40 2.49 10.84
N ILE A 308 12.93 3.71 10.50
CA ILE A 308 13.78 4.71 9.86
C ILE A 308 14.97 5.03 10.75
N CYS A 309 14.71 5.28 12.03
CA CYS A 309 15.74 5.60 13.01
C CYS A 309 16.59 4.38 13.37
N ASN A 310 15.96 3.25 13.71
CA ASN A 310 16.65 2.06 14.22
C ASN A 310 17.56 1.40 13.18
N HIS A 311 17.20 1.44 11.90
CA HIS A 311 17.99 0.85 10.83
C HIS A 311 18.74 1.87 9.97
N LYS A 312 18.74 3.15 10.37
CA LYS A 312 19.40 4.25 9.62
C LYS A 312 18.97 4.28 8.14
N LEU A 313 17.66 4.36 7.92
CA LEU A 313 17.06 4.31 6.58
C LEU A 313 16.71 5.69 6.02
N GLY A 314 17.05 6.74 6.75
CA GLY A 314 16.72 8.12 6.47
C GLY A 314 16.50 8.91 7.74
N PHE A 315 15.56 9.85 7.71
CA PHE A 315 15.23 10.72 8.85
C PHE A 315 13.74 10.73 9.17
N HIS A 316 13.39 10.65 10.44
CA HIS A 316 12.07 10.93 10.99
C HIS A 316 12.09 12.31 11.64
N SER A 317 11.68 13.31 10.89
CA SER A 317 11.95 14.74 11.21
C SER A 317 11.03 15.33 12.27
N LYS A 318 9.78 14.84 12.40
CA LYS A 318 8.74 15.28 13.36
C LYS A 318 8.24 16.72 13.16
N THR A 319 9.06 17.62 12.65
CA THR A 319 8.67 19.01 12.32
C THR A 319 9.11 19.39 10.91
N ILE A 320 8.42 20.34 10.29
CA ILE A 320 8.75 20.79 8.94
C ILE A 320 10.13 21.48 8.90
N GLN A 321 10.50 22.21 9.96
CA GLN A 321 11.80 22.87 10.08
C GLN A 321 12.93 21.83 10.09
N GLN A 322 12.78 20.78 10.91
CA GLN A 322 13.77 19.71 10.96
C GLN A 322 13.82 18.93 9.65
N MET A 323 12.67 18.72 9.00
CA MET A 323 12.61 18.05 7.70
C MET A 323 13.41 18.79 6.63
N MET A 324 13.35 20.13 6.61
CA MET A 324 14.17 20.94 5.70
C MET A 324 15.67 20.78 5.97
N ILE A 325 16.09 20.75 7.24
CA ILE A 325 17.48 20.52 7.64
C ILE A 325 17.95 19.12 7.21
N ASP A 326 17.12 18.11 7.43
CA ASP A 326 17.43 16.71 7.10
C ASP A 326 17.56 16.52 5.59
N ILE A 327 16.65 17.13 4.80
CA ILE A 327 16.72 17.14 3.33
C ILE A 327 18.01 17.82 2.87
N GLU A 328 18.33 19.01 3.39
CA GLU A 328 19.54 19.74 3.03
C GLU A 328 20.81 18.94 3.34
N SER A 329 20.85 18.27 4.49
CA SER A 329 21.95 17.38 4.87
C SER A 329 22.14 16.25 3.87
N LEU A 330 21.06 15.58 3.46
CA LEU A 330 21.14 14.52 2.45
C LEU A 330 21.57 15.05 1.08
N LEU A 331 21.14 16.23 0.67
CA LEU A 331 21.51 16.82 -0.62
C LEU A 331 22.99 17.22 -0.68
N LYS A 332 23.60 17.60 0.45
CA LYS A 332 25.00 18.05 0.56
C LYS A 332 26.00 16.90 0.77
N HIS A 333 25.57 15.73 1.31
CA HIS A 333 26.49 14.69 1.75
C HIS A 333 26.25 13.35 1.03
N ASP A 334 26.99 13.11 -0.06
CA ASP A 334 26.91 11.88 -0.86
C ASP A 334 27.23 10.62 -0.04
N GLY A 335 28.22 10.71 0.84
CA GLY A 335 28.62 9.60 1.72
C GLY A 335 27.47 9.12 2.60
N LEU A 336 26.74 10.05 3.22
CA LEU A 336 25.58 9.75 4.04
C LEU A 336 24.46 9.09 3.22
N ARG A 337 24.18 9.63 2.02
CA ARG A 337 23.19 9.00 1.12
C ARG A 337 23.56 7.58 0.76
N ASN A 338 24.82 7.33 0.46
CA ASN A 338 25.32 6.00 0.07
C ASN A 338 25.24 5.00 1.24
N GLU A 339 25.56 5.42 2.46
CA GLU A 339 25.38 4.61 3.68
C GLU A 339 23.91 4.22 3.85
N ILE A 340 23.00 5.20 3.83
CA ILE A 340 21.56 4.97 3.97
C ILE A 340 21.01 4.08 2.85
N ALA A 341 21.46 4.31 1.61
CA ALA A 341 21.09 3.48 0.46
C ALA A 341 21.48 2.01 0.63
N SER A 342 22.67 1.75 1.17
CA SER A 342 23.14 0.40 1.46
C SER A 342 22.27 -0.27 2.55
N ASN A 343 22.00 0.48 3.64
CA ASN A 343 21.14 0.01 4.72
C ASN A 343 19.73 -0.31 4.23
N GLY A 344 19.15 0.56 3.38
CA GLY A 344 17.81 0.37 2.81
C GLY A 344 17.69 -0.92 2.01
N ARG A 345 18.60 -1.16 1.07
CA ARG A 345 18.61 -2.40 0.28
C ARG A 345 18.79 -3.65 1.15
N LYS A 346 19.67 -3.58 2.16
CA LYS A 346 19.85 -4.67 3.12
C LYS A 346 18.56 -4.93 3.90
N TYR A 347 17.94 -3.88 4.44
CA TYR A 347 16.71 -3.97 5.21
C TYR A 347 15.56 -4.65 4.43
N ILE A 348 15.39 -4.30 3.14
CA ILE A 348 14.37 -4.92 2.31
C ILE A 348 14.62 -6.40 2.12
N ARG A 349 15.84 -6.80 1.78
CA ARG A 349 16.19 -8.22 1.61
C ARG A 349 15.98 -9.05 2.88
N GLU A 350 16.27 -8.48 4.04
CA GLU A 350 16.16 -9.20 5.32
C GLU A 350 14.74 -9.24 5.88
N HIS A 351 13.87 -8.28 5.52
CA HIS A 351 12.57 -8.14 6.20
C HIS A 351 11.36 -8.13 5.27
N HIS A 352 11.53 -7.86 3.98
CA HIS A 352 10.43 -7.65 3.05
C HIS A 352 10.49 -8.52 1.78
N ASP A 353 11.50 -9.40 1.67
CA ASP A 353 11.60 -10.32 0.54
C ASP A 353 10.28 -11.06 0.33
N VAL A 354 9.75 -11.01 -0.88
CA VAL A 354 8.42 -11.55 -1.19
C VAL A 354 8.31 -13.05 -0.90
N LYS A 355 9.37 -13.83 -1.13
CA LYS A 355 9.38 -15.29 -0.89
C LYS A 355 9.37 -15.58 0.61
N MET A 356 10.16 -14.84 1.38
CA MET A 356 10.21 -14.95 2.84
C MET A 356 8.85 -14.60 3.46
N VAL A 357 8.28 -13.45 3.08
CA VAL A 357 6.98 -13.00 3.58
C VAL A 357 5.87 -13.99 3.19
N THR A 358 5.92 -14.55 1.97
CA THR A 358 4.96 -15.57 1.53
C THR A 358 5.08 -16.84 2.35
N ASN A 359 6.28 -17.28 2.72
CA ASN A 359 6.45 -18.46 3.58
C ASN A 359 5.86 -18.22 4.99
N GLN A 360 6.10 -17.06 5.60
CA GLN A 360 5.46 -16.68 6.88
C GLN A 360 3.92 -16.68 6.77
N PHE A 361 3.40 -16.19 5.65
CA PHE A 361 1.97 -16.20 5.39
C PHE A 361 1.41 -17.63 5.25
N ILE A 362 2.12 -18.54 4.56
CA ILE A 362 1.75 -19.95 4.43
C ILE A 362 1.76 -20.67 5.79
N GLU A 363 2.74 -20.41 6.65
CA GLU A 363 2.78 -20.92 8.02
C GLU A 363 1.57 -20.48 8.82
N LEU A 364 1.18 -19.21 8.69
CA LEU A 364 -0.04 -18.69 9.30
C LEU A 364 -1.29 -19.43 8.81
N LEU A 365 -1.44 -19.61 7.49
CA LEU A 365 -2.56 -20.36 6.91
C LEU A 365 -2.64 -21.79 7.45
N SER A 366 -1.50 -22.45 7.53
CA SER A 366 -1.40 -23.83 8.05
C SER A 366 -1.82 -23.94 9.52
N SER A 367 -1.60 -22.88 10.31
CA SER A 367 -2.01 -22.80 11.71
C SER A 367 -3.50 -22.58 11.92
N LEU A 368 -4.22 -22.08 10.90
CA LEU A 368 -5.66 -21.79 10.98
C LEU A 368 -6.55 -22.99 10.67
N VAL A 369 -5.99 -24.01 10.04
CA VAL A 369 -6.75 -25.18 9.55
C VAL A 369 -6.58 -26.39 10.48
N LYS A 370 -5.58 -26.35 11.35
CA LYS A 370 -5.45 -27.27 12.48
C LYS A 370 -6.47 -26.91 13.57
#